data_2b6084d244ea97d69843dfba8f3e8d57
#
_entry.id   2b6084d244ea97d69843dfba8f3e8d57
#
_cell.length_a   1.000
_cell.length_b   1.000
_cell.length_c   1.000
_cell.angle_alpha   90.00
_cell.angle_beta   90.00
_cell.angle_gamma   90.00
#
_symmetry.space_group_name_H-M   'P 1'
#
loop_
_entity.id
_entity.type
_entity.pdbx_description
1 polymer ?
#
loop_
_entity_poly.entity_id
_entity_poly.type
_entity_poly.pdbx_seq_one_letter_code
_entity_poly.pdbx_strand_id
1 'polypeptide(L)'
;ATLSLVGKALKQINNPKAHLLFISLDPNRDNNLSNTNEWLRYFYPKADALIAKDEKTLQKITKQYNVQYQKIDLNDSFMGYSIAHSNMLYLIDEKGHFYKEISDLNPQEILRELRIFLNSQ
;
A
#
# COMPACT_ATOMS: atom_id res chain seq x y z
N ALA A 1 -10.71 -2.00 0.63
CA ALA A 1 -10.97 -2.82 -0.54
C ALA A 1 -9.70 -3.37 -1.19
N THR A 2 -8.75 -2.52 -1.55
CA THR A 2 -7.51 -2.99 -2.19
C THR A 2 -6.70 -3.91 -1.27
N LEU A 3 -6.55 -3.56 -0.01
CA LEU A 3 -5.81 -4.39 0.95
C LEU A 3 -6.44 -5.76 1.13
N SER A 4 -7.77 -5.84 1.14
CA SER A 4 -8.48 -7.11 1.23
C SER A 4 -8.18 -7.99 0.03
N LEU A 5 -8.20 -7.44 -1.17
CA LEU A 5 -7.90 -8.17 -2.41
C LEU A 5 -6.45 -8.66 -2.45
N VAL A 6 -5.52 -7.79 -2.12
CA VAL A 6 -4.08 -8.13 -2.10
C VAL A 6 -3.81 -9.18 -1.02
N GLY A 7 -4.36 -9.01 0.16
CA GLY A 7 -4.19 -9.96 1.25
C GLY A 7 -4.70 -11.35 0.91
N LYS A 8 -5.86 -11.44 0.27
CA LYS A 8 -6.42 -12.72 -0.18
C LYS A 8 -5.52 -13.39 -1.22
N ALA A 9 -5.03 -12.61 -2.19
CA ALA A 9 -4.14 -13.13 -3.23
C ALA A 9 -2.84 -13.66 -2.63
N LEU A 10 -2.22 -12.90 -1.72
CA LEU A 10 -0.97 -13.30 -1.09
C LEU A 10 -1.14 -14.56 -0.23
N LYS A 11 -2.24 -14.67 0.50
CA LYS A 11 -2.55 -15.87 1.29
C LYS A 11 -2.77 -17.09 0.40
N GLN A 12 -3.45 -16.92 -0.73
CA GLN A 12 -3.69 -18.01 -1.69
C GLN A 12 -2.38 -18.49 -2.32
N ILE A 13 -1.49 -17.57 -2.70
CA ILE A 13 -0.19 -17.92 -3.28
C ILE A 13 0.69 -18.59 -2.24
N ASN A 14 0.62 -18.14 -0.98
CA ASN A 14 1.33 -18.75 0.15
C ASN A 14 2.84 -18.87 -0.08
N ASN A 15 3.46 -17.79 -0.57
CA ASN A 15 4.90 -17.73 -0.77
C ASN A 15 5.53 -17.05 0.45
N PRO A 16 6.43 -17.75 1.21
CA PRO A 16 7.00 -17.18 2.44
C PRO A 16 7.91 -15.97 2.19
N LYS A 17 8.34 -15.72 0.97
CA LYS A 17 9.15 -14.55 0.62
C LYS A 17 8.31 -13.29 0.40
N ALA A 18 6.97 -13.44 0.24
CA ALA A 18 6.10 -12.30 -0.01
C ALA A 18 5.97 -11.42 1.23
N HIS A 19 6.19 -10.12 1.07
CA HIS A 19 6.05 -9.12 2.11
C HIS A 19 5.22 -7.97 1.60
N LEU A 20 4.29 -7.47 2.43
CA LEU A 20 3.43 -6.35 2.08
C LEU A 20 3.90 -5.10 2.82
N LEU A 21 4.17 -4.04 2.06
CA LEU A 21 4.47 -2.73 2.63
C LEU A 21 3.32 -1.78 2.35
N PHE A 22 2.86 -1.11 3.37
CA PHE A 22 1.82 -0.10 3.29
C PHE A 22 2.42 1.25 3.65
N ILE A 23 2.32 2.21 2.74
CA ILE A 23 2.80 3.57 2.99
C ILE A 23 1.59 4.46 3.18
N SER A 24 1.44 5.03 4.38
CA SER A 24 0.32 5.91 4.69
C SER A 24 0.44 7.22 3.90
N LEU A 25 -0.66 7.64 3.29
CA LEU A 25 -0.79 8.97 2.67
C LEU A 25 -1.34 10.01 3.65
N ASP A 26 -1.59 9.62 4.88
CA ASP A 26 -2.13 10.50 5.91
C ASP A 26 -1.39 10.29 7.24
N PRO A 27 -0.11 10.73 7.34
CA PRO A 27 0.69 10.50 8.54
C PRO A 27 0.14 11.17 9.79
N ASN A 28 -0.68 12.21 9.64
CA ASN A 28 -1.29 12.87 10.78
C ASN A 28 -2.35 12.01 11.46
N ARG A 29 -3.16 11.29 10.67
CA ARG A 29 -4.18 10.36 11.20
C ARG A 29 -3.59 9.01 11.56
N ASP A 30 -2.64 8.52 10.78
CA ASP A 30 -2.00 7.23 10.98
C ASP A 30 -0.71 7.37 11.80
N ASN A 31 -0.74 8.21 12.84
CA ASN A 31 0.45 8.52 13.63
C ASN A 31 0.82 7.44 14.66
N ASN A 32 -0.01 6.43 14.84
CA ASN A 32 0.29 5.31 15.73
C ASN A 32 0.68 4.08 14.91
N LEU A 33 1.98 3.87 14.78
CA LEU A 33 2.53 2.78 13.98
C LEU A 33 2.06 1.40 14.46
N SER A 34 1.99 1.20 15.77
CA SER A 34 1.55 -0.08 16.35
C SER A 34 0.11 -0.42 15.94
N ASN A 35 -0.80 0.55 16.04
CA ASN A 35 -2.19 0.35 15.66
C ASN A 35 -2.34 0.12 14.15
N THR A 36 -1.58 0.86 13.35
CA THR A 36 -1.61 0.72 11.90
C THR A 36 -1.08 -0.66 11.48
N ASN A 37 -0.01 -1.14 12.10
CA ASN A 37 0.53 -2.47 11.85
C ASN A 37 -0.46 -3.57 12.25
N GLU A 38 -1.11 -3.43 13.40
CA GLU A 38 -2.11 -4.40 13.85
C GLU A 38 -3.27 -4.53 12.85
N TRP A 39 -3.79 -3.38 12.40
CA TRP A 39 -4.83 -3.33 11.38
C TRP A 39 -4.36 -3.95 10.06
N LEU A 40 -3.16 -3.61 9.61
CA LEU A 40 -2.60 -4.09 8.35
C LEU A 40 -2.40 -5.61 8.35
N ARG A 41 -1.90 -6.16 9.47
CA ARG A 41 -1.63 -7.59 9.60
C ARG A 41 -2.89 -8.45 9.68
N TYR A 42 -4.03 -7.83 9.87
CA TYR A 42 -5.31 -8.51 9.71
C TYR A 42 -5.50 -8.98 8.28
N PHE A 43 -5.04 -8.21 7.29
CA PHE A 43 -5.15 -8.57 5.88
C PHE A 43 -4.06 -9.54 5.44
N TYR A 44 -2.85 -9.37 5.93
CA TYR A 44 -1.72 -10.25 5.61
C TYR A 44 -0.68 -10.20 6.75
N PRO A 45 -0.30 -11.37 7.33
CA PRO A 45 0.57 -11.39 8.52
C PRO A 45 1.96 -10.78 8.32
N LYS A 46 2.56 -10.99 7.15
CA LYS A 46 3.89 -10.44 6.82
C LYS A 46 3.73 -9.06 6.19
N ALA A 47 3.26 -8.13 6.97
CA ALA A 47 3.00 -6.77 6.52
C ALA A 47 3.56 -5.75 7.51
N ASP A 48 4.08 -4.65 6.98
CA ASP A 48 4.56 -3.52 7.76
C ASP A 48 4.06 -2.22 7.17
N ALA A 49 3.65 -1.31 8.05
CA ALA A 49 3.30 0.04 7.68
C ALA A 49 4.53 0.94 7.75
N LEU A 50 4.63 1.86 6.82
CA LEU A 50 5.61 2.93 6.81
C LEU A 50 4.87 4.25 6.91
N ILE A 51 5.15 5.02 7.95
CA ILE A 51 4.52 6.30 8.20
C ILE A 51 5.60 7.38 8.14
N ALA A 52 5.50 8.29 7.17
CA ALA A 52 6.45 9.38 7.03
C ALA A 52 6.39 10.30 8.26
N LYS A 53 7.54 10.80 8.70
CA LYS A 53 7.63 11.69 9.87
C LYS A 53 6.95 13.04 9.65
N ASP A 54 6.83 13.48 8.39
CA ASP A 54 6.21 14.74 8.02
C ASP A 54 5.74 14.73 6.56
N GLU A 55 4.99 15.76 6.17
CA GLU A 55 4.47 15.93 4.82
C GLU A 55 5.57 16.04 3.78
N LYS A 56 6.68 16.70 4.11
CA LYS A 56 7.79 16.90 3.19
C LYS A 56 8.44 15.57 2.81
N THR A 57 8.61 14.68 3.79
CA THR A 57 9.14 13.33 3.56
C THR A 57 8.16 12.51 2.73
N LEU A 58 6.86 12.62 3.03
CA LEU A 58 5.83 11.92 2.26
C LEU A 58 5.82 12.38 0.80
N GLN A 59 5.93 13.68 0.56
CA GLN A 59 5.97 14.22 -0.80
C GLN A 59 7.15 13.68 -1.62
N LYS A 60 8.31 13.48 -0.99
CA LYS A 60 9.46 12.87 -1.67
C LYS A 60 9.17 11.45 -2.09
N ILE A 61 8.54 10.67 -1.23
CA ILE A 61 8.19 9.27 -1.51
C ILE A 61 7.14 9.18 -2.62
N THR A 62 6.07 9.96 -2.52
CA THR A 62 5.00 9.95 -3.53
C THR A 62 5.50 10.39 -4.89
N LYS A 63 6.43 11.34 -4.92
CA LYS A 63 7.05 11.81 -6.15
C LYS A 63 7.92 10.72 -6.80
N GLN A 64 8.69 9.98 -5.98
CA GLN A 64 9.51 8.88 -6.46
C GLN A 64 8.69 7.80 -7.16
N TYR A 65 7.51 7.47 -6.61
CA TYR A 65 6.64 6.43 -7.14
C TYR A 65 5.56 6.98 -8.06
N ASN A 66 5.56 8.29 -8.33
CA ASN A 66 4.56 8.96 -9.15
C ASN A 66 3.14 8.72 -8.65
N VAL A 67 2.97 8.73 -7.33
CA VAL A 67 1.66 8.57 -6.70
C VAL A 67 0.89 9.89 -6.77
N GLN A 68 -0.32 9.84 -7.28
CA GLN A 68 -1.22 10.99 -7.31
C GLN A 68 -2.08 10.98 -6.05
N TYR A 69 -1.97 12.03 -5.23
CA TYR A 69 -2.83 12.18 -4.07
C TYR A 69 -3.12 13.64 -3.80
N GLN A 70 -4.27 13.92 -3.20
CA GLN A 70 -4.70 15.26 -2.89
C GLN A 70 -5.51 15.29 -1.61
N LYS A 71 -5.18 16.24 -0.74
CA LYS A 71 -5.97 16.52 0.47
C LYS A 71 -7.16 17.39 0.09
N ILE A 72 -8.36 16.93 0.43
CA ILE A 72 -9.62 17.61 0.12
C ILE A 72 -10.26 18.06 1.42
N ASP A 73 -10.46 19.37 1.60
CA ASP A 73 -11.11 19.91 2.78
C ASP A 73 -12.60 19.57 2.77
N LEU A 74 -13.08 19.08 3.93
CA LEU A 74 -14.49 18.75 4.15
C LEU A 74 -15.05 19.69 5.21
N ASN A 75 -15.45 20.90 4.80
CA ASN A 75 -15.80 22.01 5.70
C ASN A 75 -16.91 21.67 6.70
N ASP A 76 -17.85 20.81 6.33
CA ASP A 76 -19.00 20.46 7.16
C ASP A 76 -18.94 19.04 7.73
N SER A 77 -17.74 18.45 7.79
CA SER A 77 -17.55 17.09 8.26
C SER A 77 -16.67 17.04 9.51
N PHE A 78 -16.94 16.10 10.42
CA PHE A 78 -16.07 15.80 11.54
C PHE A 78 -14.67 15.33 11.10
N MET A 79 -14.55 14.81 9.91
CA MET A 79 -13.27 14.38 9.36
C MET A 79 -12.33 15.53 9.03
N GLY A 80 -12.89 16.74 8.78
CA GLY A 80 -12.12 17.92 8.40
C GLY A 80 -11.52 17.87 7.01
N TYR A 81 -11.04 16.72 6.58
CA TYR A 81 -10.50 16.51 5.23
C TYR A 81 -10.53 15.03 4.85
N SER A 82 -10.34 14.78 3.58
CA SER A 82 -10.18 13.45 3.01
C SER A 82 -8.97 13.43 2.08
N ILE A 83 -8.43 12.25 1.82
CA ILE A 83 -7.31 12.06 0.90
C ILE A 83 -7.81 11.33 -0.34
N ALA A 84 -7.79 12.03 -1.48
CA ALA A 84 -8.01 11.40 -2.78
C ALA A 84 -6.68 10.91 -3.32
N HIS A 85 -6.62 9.67 -3.81
CA HIS A 85 -5.39 9.09 -4.32
C HIS A 85 -5.66 8.07 -5.42
N SER A 86 -4.64 7.84 -6.25
CA SER A 86 -4.65 6.73 -7.19
C SER A 86 -4.47 5.42 -6.43
N ASN A 87 -5.11 4.36 -6.92
CA ASN A 87 -4.95 3.01 -6.37
C ASN A 87 -4.02 2.23 -7.28
N MET A 88 -2.82 1.94 -6.80
CA MET A 88 -1.84 1.14 -7.54
C MET A 88 -1.05 0.28 -6.58
N LEU A 89 -0.64 -0.88 -7.07
CA LEU A 89 0.31 -1.74 -6.38
C LEU A 89 1.66 -1.61 -7.07
N TYR A 90 2.71 -1.53 -6.27
CA TYR A 90 4.08 -1.48 -6.77
C TYR A 90 4.78 -2.76 -6.37
N LEU A 91 5.34 -3.46 -7.34
CA LEU A 91 6.10 -4.68 -7.09
C LEU A 91 7.58 -4.34 -7.05
N ILE A 92 8.22 -4.65 -5.93
CA ILE A 92 9.63 -4.37 -5.67
C ILE A 92 10.34 -5.70 -5.46
N ASP A 93 11.43 -5.95 -6.18
CA ASP A 93 12.15 -7.21 -6.07
C ASP A 93 12.97 -7.29 -4.76
N GLU A 94 13.58 -8.43 -4.52
CA GLU A 94 14.34 -8.67 -3.28
C GLU A 94 15.58 -7.79 -3.13
N LYS A 95 16.03 -7.16 -4.22
CA LYS A 95 17.16 -6.21 -4.22
C LYS A 95 16.71 -4.77 -4.03
N GLY A 96 15.40 -4.54 -3.90
CA GLY A 96 14.84 -3.21 -3.75
C GLY A 96 14.59 -2.48 -5.06
N HIS A 97 14.65 -3.18 -6.19
CA HIS A 97 14.41 -2.59 -7.50
C HIS A 97 12.94 -2.66 -7.88
N PHE A 98 12.45 -1.60 -8.50
CA PHE A 98 11.11 -1.57 -9.06
C PHE A 98 10.98 -2.62 -10.17
N TYR A 99 9.94 -3.44 -10.08
CA TYR A 99 9.66 -4.46 -11.09
C TYR A 99 8.49 -4.05 -11.98
N LYS A 100 7.34 -3.74 -11.37
CA LYS A 100 6.12 -3.42 -12.11
C LYS A 100 5.12 -2.69 -11.23
N GLU A 101 4.26 -1.87 -11.82
CA GLU A 101 3.07 -1.36 -11.14
C GLU A 101 1.82 -2.05 -11.70
N ILE A 102 0.84 -2.28 -10.82
CA ILE A 102 -0.44 -2.86 -11.19
C ILE A 102 -1.51 -1.82 -10.92
N SER A 103 -2.16 -1.34 -11.97
CA SER A 103 -3.25 -0.37 -11.90
C SER A 103 -4.63 -1.01 -12.05
N ASP A 104 -4.70 -2.17 -12.69
CA ASP A 104 -5.93 -2.96 -12.79
C ASP A 104 -6.10 -3.79 -11.52
N LEU A 105 -6.94 -3.31 -10.61
CA LEU A 105 -7.15 -3.93 -9.30
C LEU A 105 -8.28 -4.98 -9.32
N ASN A 106 -8.50 -5.61 -10.47
CA ASN A 106 -9.34 -6.78 -10.60
C ASN A 106 -8.72 -7.94 -9.81
N PRO A 107 -9.49 -8.70 -8.99
CA PRO A 107 -8.93 -9.78 -8.17
C PRO A 107 -8.14 -10.81 -8.96
N GLN A 108 -8.59 -11.16 -10.16
CA GLN A 108 -7.92 -12.14 -11.01
C GLN A 108 -6.60 -11.61 -11.55
N GLU A 109 -6.54 -10.34 -11.94
CA GLU A 109 -5.31 -9.69 -12.39
C GLU A 109 -4.29 -9.55 -11.27
N ILE A 110 -4.73 -9.17 -10.08
CA ILE A 110 -3.85 -9.09 -8.91
C ILE A 110 -3.23 -10.46 -8.64
N LEU A 111 -4.04 -11.48 -8.59
CA LEU A 111 -3.56 -12.85 -8.33
C LEU A 111 -2.57 -13.30 -9.39
N ARG A 112 -2.89 -13.09 -10.66
CA ARG A 112 -2.04 -13.48 -11.79
C ARG A 112 -0.68 -12.77 -11.74
N GLU A 113 -0.69 -11.46 -11.60
CA GLU A 113 0.53 -10.66 -11.59
C GLU A 113 1.41 -10.96 -10.38
N LEU A 114 0.81 -11.12 -9.21
CA LEU A 114 1.57 -11.47 -7.99
C LEU A 114 2.17 -12.86 -8.09
N ARG A 115 1.43 -13.81 -8.66
CA ARG A 115 1.94 -15.18 -8.84
C ARG A 115 3.13 -15.21 -9.78
N ILE A 116 3.05 -14.51 -10.91
CA ILE A 116 4.16 -14.41 -11.87
C ILE A 116 5.38 -13.77 -11.21
N PHE A 117 5.17 -12.65 -10.52
CA PHE A 117 6.25 -11.92 -9.85
C PHE A 117 6.94 -12.78 -8.79
N LEU A 118 6.18 -13.38 -7.89
CA LEU A 118 6.73 -14.16 -6.78
C LEU A 118 7.44 -15.42 -7.27
N ASN A 119 6.96 -16.02 -8.35
CA ASN A 119 7.62 -17.19 -8.93
C ASN A 119 8.93 -16.83 -9.65
N SER A 120 9.15 -15.56 -9.98
CA SER A 120 10.38 -15.09 -10.64
C SER A 120 11.48 -14.70 -9.65
N GLN A 121 11.20 -14.70 -8.36
CA GLN A 121 12.18 -14.30 -7.33
C GLN A 121 13.06 -15.43 -6.84
#